data_a344a5aa0a5129effc00ccf82f9b9bc2
#
_entry.id   a344a5aa0a5129effc00ccf82f9b9bc2
#
_cell.length_a   1.000
_cell.length_b   1.000
_cell.length_c   1.000
_cell.angle_alpha   90.00
_cell.angle_beta   90.00
_cell.angle_gamma   90.00
#
_symmetry.space_group_name_H-M   'P 1'
#
loop_
_entity.id
_entity.type
_entity.pdbx_description
1 polymer ?
#
loop_
_entity_poly.entity_id
_entity_poly.type
_entity_poly.pdbx_seq_one_letter_code
_entity_poly.pdbx_strand_id
1 'polypeptide(L)'
;MKNKILIELRAAIDVSGNKLIPLCHGDKRTQQYVDGLNEFFKYQNHFSKCDIVFVDNTLDSSDDIPTQIRECLSDDTFLYVKHKNDYGKFNKGAGDIEMWKEYSEILEGYEYFFHYEPRLILKDFSFIQSFLDNPRNYFTLSRSDQVRTGYFGVSVKDFYEFYDQINLKNMVDNSILHDSFLESVDKEARYPVSYTHLTLPTKA
;
A
#
# COMPACT_ATOMS: atom_id res chain seq x y z
N MET A 1 -20.45 -14.23 -7.22
CA MET A 1 -20.29 -13.59 -5.91
C MET A 1 -19.13 -12.62 -6.04
N LYS A 2 -19.26 -11.39 -5.55
CA LYS A 2 -18.15 -10.42 -5.55
C LYS A 2 -17.08 -10.93 -4.56
N ASN A 3 -15.81 -10.79 -4.91
CA ASN A 3 -14.72 -11.10 -4.00
C ASN A 3 -14.84 -10.21 -2.75
N LYS A 4 -14.48 -10.75 -1.59
CA LYS A 4 -14.63 -10.02 -0.32
C LYS A 4 -13.38 -9.24 0.07
N ILE A 5 -12.27 -9.52 -0.58
CA ILE A 5 -10.95 -8.96 -0.30
C ILE A 5 -10.46 -8.19 -1.50
N LEU A 6 -10.08 -6.93 -1.28
CA LEU A 6 -9.32 -6.13 -2.23
C LEU A 6 -7.87 -6.07 -1.79
N ILE A 7 -6.95 -6.41 -2.69
CA ILE A 7 -5.51 -6.22 -2.49
C ILE A 7 -5.07 -4.98 -3.25
N GLU A 8 -4.59 -3.98 -2.56
CA GLU A 8 -3.98 -2.79 -3.14
C GLU A 8 -2.49 -2.97 -3.30
N LEU A 9 -2.00 -2.82 -4.53
CA LEU A 9 -0.60 -2.66 -4.86
C LEU A 9 -0.31 -1.17 -4.99
N ARG A 10 0.15 -0.55 -3.91
CA ARG A 10 0.31 0.90 -3.81
C ARG A 10 1.63 1.36 -4.42
N ALA A 11 1.53 2.25 -5.40
CA ALA A 11 2.68 2.88 -6.02
C ALA A 11 2.68 4.41 -5.84
N ALA A 12 3.87 4.99 -5.98
CA ALA A 12 4.12 6.40 -6.17
C ALA A 12 5.35 6.48 -7.10
N ILE A 13 5.10 6.42 -8.40
CA ILE A 13 6.14 6.24 -9.43
C ILE A 13 6.90 7.53 -9.66
N ASP A 14 6.20 8.64 -9.92
CA ASP A 14 6.83 9.95 -10.07
C ASP A 14 6.84 10.72 -8.74
N VAL A 15 7.98 10.74 -8.11
CA VAL A 15 8.22 11.49 -6.88
C VAL A 15 9.18 12.66 -7.08
N SER A 16 9.40 13.09 -8.32
CA SER A 16 10.32 14.17 -8.68
C SER A 16 9.98 15.49 -8.00
N GLY A 17 8.69 15.75 -7.75
CA GLY A 17 8.19 16.92 -7.03
C GLY A 17 8.34 16.90 -5.50
N ASN A 18 8.75 15.77 -4.92
CA ASN A 18 8.87 15.65 -3.46
C ASN A 18 10.22 16.20 -2.98
N LYS A 19 10.17 17.23 -2.12
CA LYS A 19 11.34 17.96 -1.61
C LYS A 19 11.92 17.38 -0.31
N LEU A 20 11.22 16.44 0.34
CA LEU A 20 11.50 16.06 1.71
C LEU A 20 12.51 14.92 1.86
N ILE A 21 12.73 14.12 0.83
CA ILE A 21 13.57 12.93 0.94
C ILE A 21 14.39 12.79 -0.36
N PRO A 22 15.70 12.48 -0.29
CA PRO A 22 16.46 12.03 -1.45
C PRO A 22 15.91 10.67 -1.89
N LEU A 23 14.84 10.72 -2.67
CA LEU A 23 14.14 9.53 -3.14
C LEU A 23 14.89 8.92 -4.32
N CYS A 24 14.81 7.62 -4.43
CA CYS A 24 15.18 6.94 -5.65
C CYS A 24 14.20 7.37 -6.74
N HIS A 25 14.69 7.86 -7.87
CA HIS A 25 13.91 8.36 -9.00
C HIS A 25 14.20 7.55 -10.27
N GLY A 26 13.31 7.71 -11.26
CA GLY A 26 13.48 7.15 -12.60
C GLY A 26 13.68 5.64 -12.59
N ASP A 27 14.61 5.15 -13.40
CA ASP A 27 14.82 3.71 -13.63
C ASP A 27 15.06 2.89 -12.36
N LYS A 28 15.76 3.45 -11.38
CA LYS A 28 15.99 2.75 -10.10
C LYS A 28 14.70 2.53 -9.33
N ARG A 29 13.78 3.51 -9.38
CA ARG A 29 12.50 3.41 -8.72
C ARG A 29 11.59 2.44 -9.46
N THR A 30 11.57 2.51 -10.78
CA THR A 30 10.88 1.55 -11.64
C THR A 30 11.35 0.13 -11.35
N GLN A 31 12.67 -0.10 -11.27
CA GLN A 31 13.22 -1.42 -10.96
C GLN A 31 12.77 -1.95 -9.58
N GLN A 32 12.67 -1.08 -8.56
CA GLN A 32 12.15 -1.49 -7.26
C GLN A 32 10.71 -2.02 -7.32
N TYR A 33 9.85 -1.40 -8.15
CA TYR A 33 8.49 -1.91 -8.37
C TYR A 33 8.50 -3.22 -9.15
N VAL A 34 9.29 -3.32 -10.20
CA VAL A 34 9.45 -4.55 -10.99
C VAL A 34 9.87 -5.73 -10.11
N ASP A 35 10.89 -5.53 -9.27
CA ASP A 35 11.39 -6.57 -8.37
C ASP A 35 10.32 -7.03 -7.38
N GLY A 36 9.62 -6.07 -6.75
CA GLY A 36 8.61 -6.40 -5.76
C GLY A 36 7.32 -6.98 -6.34
N LEU A 37 6.89 -6.51 -7.52
CA LEU A 37 5.74 -7.08 -8.23
C LEU A 37 6.02 -8.51 -8.69
N ASN A 38 7.21 -8.76 -9.23
CA ASN A 38 7.62 -10.11 -9.61
C ASN A 38 7.63 -11.08 -8.40
N GLU A 39 8.10 -10.61 -7.23
CA GLU A 39 8.02 -11.43 -6.01
C GLU A 39 6.58 -11.66 -5.56
N PHE A 40 5.73 -10.64 -5.60
CA PHE A 40 4.32 -10.75 -5.21
C PHE A 40 3.56 -11.72 -6.11
N PHE A 41 3.69 -11.60 -7.42
CA PHE A 41 2.94 -12.44 -8.38
C PHE A 41 3.45 -13.88 -8.48
N LYS A 42 4.56 -14.25 -7.85
CA LYS A 42 4.90 -15.68 -7.65
C LYS A 42 3.80 -16.45 -6.88
N TYR A 43 3.01 -15.72 -6.10
CA TYR A 43 1.93 -16.28 -5.27
C TYR A 43 0.53 -16.05 -5.87
N GLN A 44 0.42 -15.66 -7.13
CA GLN A 44 -0.86 -15.31 -7.77
C GLN A 44 -1.95 -16.39 -7.64
N ASN A 45 -1.59 -17.66 -7.60
CA ASN A 45 -2.52 -18.76 -7.44
C ASN A 45 -3.30 -18.73 -6.10
N HIS A 46 -2.81 -17.99 -5.11
CA HIS A 46 -3.47 -17.83 -3.81
C HIS A 46 -4.52 -16.71 -3.82
N PHE A 47 -4.56 -15.88 -4.87
CA PHE A 47 -5.42 -14.70 -4.95
C PHE A 47 -6.75 -14.94 -5.68
N SER A 48 -7.12 -16.19 -5.96
CA SER A 48 -8.34 -16.54 -6.74
C SER A 48 -9.66 -16.02 -6.16
N LYS A 49 -9.66 -15.60 -4.89
CA LYS A 49 -10.82 -15.00 -4.19
C LYS A 49 -10.62 -13.52 -3.87
N CYS A 50 -9.62 -12.91 -4.45
CA CYS A 50 -9.30 -11.50 -4.25
C CYS A 50 -9.40 -10.76 -5.57
N ASP A 51 -9.78 -9.49 -5.50
CA ASP A 51 -9.52 -8.55 -6.59
C ASP A 51 -8.22 -7.82 -6.27
N ILE A 52 -7.44 -7.52 -7.31
CA ILE A 52 -6.17 -6.80 -7.18
C ILE A 52 -6.29 -5.47 -7.88
N VAL A 53 -5.91 -4.39 -7.19
CA VAL A 53 -5.84 -3.05 -7.78
C VAL A 53 -4.40 -2.51 -7.67
N PHE A 54 -3.88 -2.03 -8.79
CA PHE A 54 -2.63 -1.25 -8.80
C PHE A 54 -3.00 0.23 -8.74
N VAL A 55 -2.52 0.92 -7.71
CA VAL A 55 -2.87 2.31 -7.41
C VAL A 55 -1.64 3.20 -7.49
N ASP A 56 -1.71 4.27 -8.29
CA ASP A 56 -0.69 5.33 -8.29
C ASP A 56 -1.35 6.70 -8.24
N ASN A 57 -0.87 7.58 -7.36
CA ASN A 57 -1.36 8.95 -7.19
C ASN A 57 -0.39 10.02 -7.70
N THR A 58 0.64 9.63 -8.41
CA THR A 58 1.71 10.52 -8.88
C THR A 58 1.74 10.66 -10.40
N LEU A 59 1.09 9.76 -11.12
CA LEU A 59 0.95 9.80 -12.57
C LEU A 59 -0.39 10.43 -12.97
N ASP A 60 -0.47 11.01 -14.17
CA ASP A 60 -1.70 11.64 -14.67
C ASP A 60 -2.70 10.61 -15.21
N SER A 61 -2.19 9.52 -15.77
CA SER A 61 -3.01 8.45 -16.35
C SER A 61 -2.37 7.08 -16.22
N SER A 62 -3.18 6.02 -16.43
CA SER A 62 -2.66 4.65 -16.51
C SER A 62 -1.68 4.45 -17.67
N ASP A 63 -1.77 5.26 -18.73
CA ASP A 63 -0.86 5.16 -19.89
C ASP A 63 0.56 5.59 -19.55
N ASP A 64 0.74 6.36 -18.48
CA ASP A 64 2.04 6.83 -18.00
C ASP A 64 2.79 5.79 -17.13
N ILE A 65 2.15 4.65 -16.82
CA ILE A 65 2.81 3.55 -16.09
C ILE A 65 3.95 3.02 -16.97
N PRO A 66 5.21 2.97 -16.48
CA PRO A 66 6.33 2.38 -17.20
C PRO A 66 6.01 0.96 -17.69
N THR A 67 6.38 0.66 -18.95
CA THR A 67 6.11 -0.63 -19.59
C THR A 67 6.58 -1.80 -18.73
N GLN A 68 7.77 -1.69 -18.13
CA GLN A 68 8.35 -2.73 -17.29
C GLN A 68 7.47 -3.06 -16.05
N ILE A 69 6.81 -2.05 -15.47
CA ILE A 69 5.87 -2.26 -14.36
C ILE A 69 4.59 -2.90 -14.89
N ARG A 70 4.07 -2.40 -16.01
CA ARG A 70 2.85 -2.92 -16.63
C ARG A 70 2.97 -4.40 -16.98
N GLU A 71 4.12 -4.83 -17.50
CA GLU A 71 4.42 -6.22 -17.85
C GLU A 71 4.48 -7.16 -16.63
N CYS A 72 4.65 -6.62 -15.43
CA CYS A 72 4.62 -7.42 -14.19
C CYS A 72 3.21 -7.64 -13.64
N LEU A 73 2.22 -6.84 -14.09
CA LEU A 73 0.85 -6.93 -13.59
C LEU A 73 0.11 -8.08 -14.29
N SER A 74 -0.79 -8.75 -13.58
CA SER A 74 -1.67 -9.74 -14.20
C SER A 74 -2.78 -9.04 -15.00
N ASP A 75 -3.33 -9.74 -16.02
CA ASP A 75 -4.41 -9.23 -16.87
C ASP A 75 -5.67 -8.86 -16.07
N ASP A 76 -5.89 -9.52 -14.92
CA ASP A 76 -7.02 -9.26 -14.03
C ASP A 76 -6.77 -8.12 -13.03
N THR A 77 -5.59 -7.46 -13.07
CA THR A 77 -5.28 -6.34 -12.18
C THR A 77 -5.98 -5.06 -12.63
N PHE A 78 -6.80 -4.49 -11.77
CA PHE A 78 -7.38 -3.16 -12.02
C PHE A 78 -6.31 -2.08 -11.91
N LEU A 79 -6.35 -1.11 -12.83
CA LEU A 79 -5.49 0.06 -12.75
C LEU A 79 -6.29 1.26 -12.24
N TYR A 80 -5.89 1.82 -11.12
CA TYR A 80 -6.41 3.08 -10.62
C TYR A 80 -5.28 4.10 -10.51
N VAL A 81 -5.20 4.95 -11.52
CA VAL A 81 -4.14 5.97 -11.63
C VAL A 81 -4.81 7.33 -11.72
N LYS A 82 -4.47 8.20 -10.78
CA LYS A 82 -5.01 9.54 -10.73
C LYS A 82 -4.03 10.44 -9.98
N HIS A 83 -3.57 11.50 -10.62
CA HIS A 83 -2.71 12.47 -9.97
C HIS A 83 -3.47 13.16 -8.84
N LYS A 84 -3.28 12.65 -7.64
CA LYS A 84 -3.86 13.17 -6.40
C LYS A 84 -2.82 13.11 -5.29
N ASN A 85 -1.94 14.09 -5.29
CA ASN A 85 -0.77 14.12 -4.41
C ASN A 85 -0.51 15.54 -3.88
N ASP A 86 -1.58 16.27 -3.53
CA ASP A 86 -1.48 17.64 -3.05
C ASP A 86 -0.78 17.72 -1.70
N TYR A 87 -1.06 16.75 -0.83
CA TYR A 87 -0.47 16.62 0.49
C TYR A 87 0.75 15.71 0.53
N GLY A 88 0.82 14.69 -0.33
CA GLY A 88 1.89 13.69 -0.32
C GLY A 88 3.28 14.23 -0.65
N LYS A 89 3.37 15.32 -1.40
CA LYS A 89 4.64 16.03 -1.65
C LYS A 89 5.24 16.68 -0.39
N PHE A 90 4.44 16.87 0.64
CA PHE A 90 4.86 17.43 1.95
C PHE A 90 4.91 16.37 3.05
N ASN A 91 4.02 15.39 3.00
CA ASN A 91 3.94 14.31 3.97
C ASN A 91 3.47 13.02 3.25
N LYS A 92 4.34 12.00 3.16
CA LYS A 92 4.04 10.74 2.46
C LYS A 92 2.73 10.10 2.96
N GLY A 93 2.57 10.00 4.27
CA GLY A 93 1.37 9.41 4.85
C GLY A 93 0.10 10.18 4.54
N ALA A 94 0.18 11.50 4.44
CA ALA A 94 -0.96 12.32 4.01
C ALA A 94 -1.32 12.03 2.55
N GLY A 95 -0.34 11.76 1.67
CA GLY A 95 -0.58 11.35 0.29
C GLY A 95 -1.25 9.98 0.17
N ASP A 96 -0.91 9.04 1.07
CA ASP A 96 -1.58 7.74 1.09
C ASP A 96 -3.05 7.90 1.51
N ILE A 97 -3.34 8.65 2.57
CA ILE A 97 -4.70 8.90 3.04
C ILE A 97 -5.51 9.72 2.02
N GLU A 98 -4.90 10.71 1.39
CA GLU A 98 -5.53 11.50 0.33
C GLU A 98 -6.05 10.58 -0.79
N MET A 99 -5.23 9.60 -1.19
CA MET A 99 -5.60 8.66 -2.21
C MET A 99 -6.68 7.68 -1.75
N TRP A 100 -6.63 7.16 -0.52
CA TRP A 100 -7.67 6.29 0.02
C TRP A 100 -9.03 6.98 0.10
N LYS A 101 -9.06 8.26 0.43
CA LYS A 101 -10.29 9.07 0.36
C LYS A 101 -10.80 9.22 -1.06
N GLU A 102 -9.90 9.33 -2.04
CA GLU A 102 -10.25 9.53 -3.44
C GLU A 102 -10.90 8.30 -4.08
N TYR A 103 -10.48 7.08 -3.73
CA TYR A 103 -11.07 5.86 -4.28
C TYR A 103 -11.93 5.06 -3.28
N SER A 104 -12.46 5.74 -2.29
CA SER A 104 -13.30 5.15 -1.25
C SER A 104 -14.49 4.34 -1.81
N GLU A 105 -15.15 4.81 -2.87
CA GLU A 105 -16.26 4.10 -3.52
C GLU A 105 -15.88 2.69 -4.04
N ILE A 106 -14.62 2.48 -4.41
CA ILE A 106 -14.12 1.16 -4.81
C ILE A 106 -14.06 0.26 -3.58
N LEU A 107 -13.53 0.78 -2.47
CA LEU A 107 -13.41 0.03 -1.21
C LEU A 107 -14.77 -0.43 -0.67
N GLU A 108 -15.82 0.38 -0.77
CA GLU A 108 -17.18 0.03 -0.32
C GLU A 108 -17.71 -1.29 -0.87
N GLY A 109 -17.12 -1.75 -1.96
CA GLY A 109 -17.48 -3.03 -2.56
C GLY A 109 -16.93 -4.26 -1.84
N TYR A 110 -16.05 -4.10 -0.86
CA TYR A 110 -15.29 -5.17 -0.21
C TYR A 110 -15.53 -5.20 1.31
N GLU A 111 -15.29 -6.36 1.92
CA GLU A 111 -15.33 -6.53 3.37
C GLU A 111 -13.96 -6.27 4.00
N TYR A 112 -12.91 -6.63 3.26
CA TYR A 112 -11.52 -6.53 3.72
C TYR A 112 -10.63 -5.89 2.68
N PHE A 113 -9.61 -5.24 3.16
CA PHE A 113 -8.61 -4.51 2.38
C PHE A 113 -7.21 -4.95 2.81
N PHE A 114 -6.35 -5.25 1.84
CA PHE A 114 -4.95 -5.55 2.08
C PHE A 114 -4.08 -4.56 1.33
N HIS A 115 -3.32 -3.78 2.06
CA HIS A 115 -2.39 -2.80 1.52
C HIS A 115 -0.98 -3.37 1.40
N TYR A 116 -0.35 -3.21 0.26
CA TYR A 116 1.03 -3.58 0.02
C TYR A 116 1.73 -2.56 -0.90
N GLU A 117 2.89 -2.05 -0.45
CA GLU A 117 3.79 -1.25 -1.28
C GLU A 117 4.79 -2.17 -2.02
N PRO A 118 4.68 -2.38 -3.34
CA PRO A 118 5.56 -3.33 -4.07
C PRO A 118 7.04 -2.96 -4.13
N ARG A 119 7.44 -1.78 -3.67
CA ARG A 119 8.86 -1.47 -3.46
C ARG A 119 9.48 -2.22 -2.28
N LEU A 120 8.66 -2.81 -1.45
CA LEU A 120 9.06 -3.70 -0.38
C LEU A 120 9.10 -5.11 -0.94
N ILE A 121 10.26 -5.76 -0.93
CA ILE A 121 10.39 -7.13 -1.44
C ILE A 121 9.79 -8.11 -0.43
N LEU A 122 8.79 -8.86 -0.88
CA LEU A 122 8.16 -9.92 -0.11
C LEU A 122 9.14 -11.09 0.04
N LYS A 123 9.57 -11.38 1.26
CA LYS A 123 10.49 -12.49 1.54
C LYS A 123 9.79 -13.83 1.71
N ASP A 124 8.60 -13.80 2.24
CA ASP A 124 7.74 -14.95 2.40
C ASP A 124 6.27 -14.54 2.36
N PHE A 125 5.39 -15.49 2.14
CA PHE A 125 3.96 -15.25 1.92
C PHE A 125 3.13 -15.45 3.19
N SER A 126 3.72 -15.85 4.29
CA SER A 126 3.00 -16.32 5.49
C SER A 126 2.04 -15.28 6.07
N PHE A 127 2.41 -14.01 6.05
CA PHE A 127 1.55 -12.93 6.54
C PHE A 127 0.31 -12.74 5.67
N ILE A 128 0.48 -12.67 4.34
CA ILE A 128 -0.64 -12.58 3.40
C ILE A 128 -1.51 -13.83 3.51
N GLN A 129 -0.89 -15.03 3.54
CA GLN A 129 -1.63 -16.29 3.69
C GLN A 129 -2.48 -16.29 4.96
N SER A 130 -1.91 -15.88 6.10
CA SER A 130 -2.65 -15.80 7.37
C SER A 130 -3.83 -14.85 7.30
N PHE A 131 -3.68 -13.72 6.59
CA PHE A 131 -4.78 -12.80 6.35
C PHE A 131 -5.84 -13.39 5.43
N LEU A 132 -5.44 -14.05 4.34
CA LEU A 132 -6.37 -14.68 3.39
C LEU A 132 -7.16 -15.83 4.03
N ASP A 133 -6.53 -16.60 4.89
CA ASP A 133 -7.16 -17.74 5.58
C ASP A 133 -8.17 -17.29 6.64
N ASN A 134 -7.89 -16.17 7.32
CA ASN A 134 -8.74 -15.62 8.37
C ASN A 134 -8.70 -14.09 8.34
N PRO A 135 -9.44 -13.44 7.42
CA PRO A 135 -9.40 -12.00 7.25
C PRO A 135 -9.88 -11.26 8.51
N ARG A 136 -9.02 -10.38 9.01
CA ARG A 136 -9.26 -9.48 10.15
C ARG A 136 -8.23 -8.37 10.13
N ASN A 137 -8.21 -7.50 11.13
CA ASN A 137 -7.18 -6.48 11.25
C ASN A 137 -5.82 -7.12 11.56
N TYR A 138 -4.86 -7.00 10.64
CA TYR A 138 -3.50 -7.53 10.72
C TYR A 138 -2.49 -6.43 10.46
N PHE A 139 -1.65 -6.13 11.44
CA PHE A 139 -0.59 -5.14 11.31
C PHE A 139 0.77 -5.74 11.63
N THR A 140 1.78 -5.39 10.85
CA THR A 140 3.17 -5.73 11.17
C THR A 140 3.81 -4.61 11.97
N LEU A 141 4.67 -4.95 12.92
CA LEU A 141 5.40 -3.97 13.73
C LEU A 141 6.82 -3.78 13.21
N SER A 142 7.33 -2.57 13.34
CA SER A 142 8.75 -2.26 13.17
C SER A 142 9.53 -2.60 14.45
N ARG A 143 10.86 -2.43 14.41
CA ARG A 143 11.73 -2.62 15.59
C ARG A 143 11.43 -1.66 16.74
N SER A 144 10.75 -0.55 16.47
CA SER A 144 10.32 0.46 17.44
C SER A 144 8.87 0.27 17.90
N ASP A 145 8.29 -0.92 17.67
CA ASP A 145 6.88 -1.25 17.96
C ASP A 145 5.85 -0.38 17.22
N GLN A 146 6.30 0.35 16.20
CA GLN A 146 5.42 1.12 15.33
C GLN A 146 4.83 0.23 14.24
N VAL A 147 3.58 0.48 13.85
CA VAL A 147 2.92 -0.20 12.74
C VAL A 147 3.65 0.11 11.43
N ARG A 148 3.91 -0.93 10.63
CA ARG A 148 4.43 -0.78 9.28
C ARG A 148 3.30 -0.46 8.33
N THR A 149 3.29 0.75 7.82
CA THR A 149 2.23 1.28 6.96
C THR A 149 2.29 0.80 5.51
N GLY A 150 3.41 0.26 5.06
CA GLY A 150 3.56 -0.28 3.70
C GLY A 150 3.06 -1.72 3.53
N TYR A 151 2.51 -2.34 4.59
CA TYR A 151 2.11 -3.75 4.56
C TYR A 151 1.17 -4.09 5.73
N PHE A 152 -0.14 -4.14 5.46
CA PHE A 152 -1.15 -4.46 6.47
C PHE A 152 -2.45 -4.97 5.82
N GLY A 153 -3.26 -5.67 6.60
CA GLY A 153 -4.63 -6.05 6.25
C GLY A 153 -5.62 -5.51 7.27
N VAL A 154 -6.82 -5.13 6.85
CA VAL A 154 -7.82 -4.50 7.72
C VAL A 154 -9.24 -4.72 7.20
N SER A 155 -10.25 -4.71 8.09
CA SER A 155 -11.64 -4.61 7.65
C SER A 155 -11.87 -3.25 7.00
N VAL A 156 -12.62 -3.21 5.89
CA VAL A 156 -12.92 -1.94 5.20
C VAL A 156 -13.66 -0.99 6.13
N LYS A 157 -14.54 -1.51 6.98
CA LYS A 157 -15.27 -0.70 7.97
C LYS A 157 -14.32 0.04 8.91
N ASP A 158 -13.40 -0.70 9.57
CA ASP A 158 -12.47 -0.09 10.54
C ASP A 158 -11.49 0.86 9.84
N PHE A 159 -11.15 0.55 8.58
CA PHE A 159 -10.29 1.39 7.77
C PHE A 159 -10.95 2.73 7.44
N TYR A 160 -12.26 2.73 7.12
CA TYR A 160 -13.02 3.97 6.94
C TYR A 160 -13.07 4.79 8.22
N GLU A 161 -13.45 4.18 9.35
CA GLU A 161 -13.50 4.85 10.65
C GLU A 161 -12.17 5.49 11.02
N PHE A 162 -11.06 4.85 10.59
CA PHE A 162 -9.72 5.36 10.78
C PHE A 162 -9.42 6.59 9.93
N TYR A 163 -9.48 6.50 8.59
CA TYR A 163 -8.94 7.57 7.75
C TYR A 163 -9.93 8.73 7.52
N ASP A 164 -11.25 8.51 7.70
CA ASP A 164 -12.24 9.57 7.53
C ASP A 164 -12.03 10.72 8.53
N GLN A 165 -11.60 10.40 9.74
CA GLN A 165 -11.34 11.37 10.80
C GLN A 165 -10.05 12.16 10.60
N ILE A 166 -9.18 11.75 9.69
CA ILE A 166 -7.86 12.35 9.53
C ILE A 166 -7.95 13.67 8.77
N ASN A 167 -7.45 14.73 9.38
CA ASN A 167 -7.28 16.03 8.75
C ASN A 167 -5.90 16.09 8.06
N LEU A 168 -5.89 16.02 6.73
CA LEU A 168 -4.67 16.02 5.92
C LEU A 168 -3.81 17.27 6.11
N LYS A 169 -4.46 18.44 6.23
CA LYS A 169 -3.73 19.69 6.48
C LYS A 169 -3.01 19.66 7.82
N ASN A 170 -3.67 19.13 8.86
CA ASN A 170 -3.06 18.99 10.18
C ASN A 170 -1.86 18.03 10.16
N MET A 171 -1.92 16.94 9.36
CA MET A 171 -0.78 16.04 9.17
C MET A 171 0.43 16.73 8.58
N VAL A 172 0.23 17.59 7.58
CA VAL A 172 1.32 18.34 6.94
C VAL A 172 1.87 19.39 7.88
N ASP A 173 1.00 20.24 8.46
CA ASP A 173 1.39 21.37 9.30
C ASP A 173 2.16 20.93 10.56
N ASN A 174 1.86 19.76 11.09
CA ASN A 174 2.47 19.23 12.32
C ASN A 174 3.42 18.04 12.07
N SER A 175 3.71 17.71 10.82
CA SER A 175 4.57 16.57 10.43
C SER A 175 4.17 15.24 11.07
N ILE A 176 2.85 15.01 11.21
CA ILE A 176 2.32 13.82 11.87
C ILE A 176 2.46 12.62 10.93
N LEU A 177 2.99 11.52 11.43
CA LEU A 177 3.10 10.26 10.70
C LEU A 177 1.77 9.51 10.75
N HIS A 178 1.37 8.91 9.63
CA HIS A 178 0.09 8.20 9.56
C HIS A 178 0.10 6.85 10.33
N ASP A 179 1.27 6.28 10.59
CA ASP A 179 1.43 5.10 11.45
C ASP A 179 0.89 5.33 12.86
N SER A 180 1.01 6.56 13.39
CA SER A 180 0.44 6.94 14.68
C SER A 180 -1.09 6.77 14.71
N PHE A 181 -1.76 6.89 13.57
CA PHE A 181 -3.20 6.71 13.46
C PHE A 181 -3.58 5.24 13.32
N LEU A 182 -2.82 4.45 12.56
CA LEU A 182 -3.03 3.01 12.44
C LEU A 182 -2.87 2.29 13.79
N GLU A 183 -2.03 2.79 14.67
CA GLU A 183 -1.88 2.28 16.03
C GLU A 183 -3.16 2.38 16.87
N SER A 184 -4.06 3.31 16.53
CA SER A 184 -5.31 3.51 17.25
C SER A 184 -6.42 2.56 16.82
N VAL A 185 -6.31 1.92 15.63
CA VAL A 185 -7.39 1.13 15.04
C VAL A 185 -7.65 -0.16 15.81
N ASP A 186 -6.62 -0.87 16.21
CA ASP A 186 -6.79 -2.08 17.04
C ASP A 186 -5.45 -2.51 17.65
N LYS A 187 -5.35 -2.42 18.98
CA LYS A 187 -4.14 -2.85 19.69
C LYS A 187 -3.98 -4.37 19.76
N GLU A 188 -5.09 -5.12 19.62
CA GLU A 188 -5.08 -6.59 19.67
C GLU A 188 -4.74 -7.22 18.31
N ALA A 189 -4.91 -6.46 17.22
CA ALA A 189 -4.59 -6.90 15.86
C ALA A 189 -3.09 -6.91 15.53
N ARG A 190 -2.23 -6.56 16.46
CA ARG A 190 -0.79 -6.51 16.25
C ARG A 190 -0.23 -7.92 16.14
N TYR A 191 0.18 -8.31 14.94
CA TYR A 191 0.84 -9.58 14.71
C TYR A 191 2.31 -9.47 15.18
N PRO A 192 2.76 -10.31 16.13
CA PRO A 192 4.17 -10.36 16.50
C PRO A 192 4.99 -10.92 15.34
N VAL A 193 5.54 -10.05 14.51
CA VAL A 193 6.29 -10.47 13.32
C VAL A 193 7.74 -10.71 13.69
N SER A 194 8.24 -11.90 13.36
CA SER A 194 9.68 -12.09 13.18
C SER A 194 10.11 -11.23 11.96
N TYR A 195 11.21 -10.51 12.09
CA TYR A 195 11.74 -9.43 11.25
C TYR A 195 12.02 -9.76 9.77
N THR A 196 11.40 -10.79 9.18
CA THR A 196 11.87 -11.41 7.95
C THR A 196 10.97 -11.22 6.73
N HIS A 197 9.77 -10.61 6.90
CA HIS A 197 8.79 -10.61 5.81
C HIS A 197 9.04 -9.58 4.70
N LEU A 198 9.76 -8.48 4.97
CA LEU A 198 10.02 -7.42 4.00
C LEU A 198 11.46 -6.90 4.07
N THR A 199 12.10 -6.70 2.92
CA THR A 199 13.33 -5.92 2.80
C THR A 199 13.19 -4.83 1.76
N LEU A 200 13.83 -3.69 2.01
CA LEU A 200 14.14 -2.76 0.93
C LEU A 200 15.23 -3.40 0.05
N PRO A 201 15.21 -3.19 -1.29
CA PRO A 201 16.32 -3.59 -2.13
C PRO A 201 17.61 -3.02 -1.55
N THR A 202 18.56 -3.89 -1.26
CA THR A 202 19.88 -3.47 -0.80
C THR A 202 20.52 -2.60 -1.87
N LYS A 203 21.10 -1.48 -1.45
CA LYS A 203 21.98 -0.71 -2.34
C LYS A 203 23.10 -1.63 -2.81
N ALA A 204 23.10 -1.95 -4.11
CA ALA A 204 24.29 -2.43 -4.78
C ALA A 204 25.20 -1.24 -5.07
#